data_a04c81d0d1268e8c8a588e5da1b8550b
#
_entry.id   a04c81d0d1268e8c8a588e5da1b8550b
#
_cell.length_a   1.000
_cell.length_b   1.000
_cell.length_c   1.000
_cell.angle_alpha   90.00
_cell.angle_beta   90.00
_cell.angle_gamma   90.00
#
_symmetry.space_group_name_H-M   'P 1'
#
loop_
_entity.id
_entity.type
_entity.pdbx_description
1 polymer ?
#
loop_
_entity_poly.entity_id
_entity_poly.type
_entity_poly.pdbx_seq_one_letter_code
_entity_poly.pdbx_strand_id
1 'polypeptide(L)' 'MIRFKLKAVEKLLEDRKSDLNLTTYQHIKKTVEQGANGLDPYTLSNICRDLQCLPTDIVEQA' A
#
# COMPACT_ATOMS: atom_id res chain seq x y z
N MET A 1 4.47 -16.60 -5.10
CA MET A 1 3.88 -15.40 -5.71
C MET A 1 3.66 -14.34 -4.64
N ILE A 2 4.00 -13.09 -4.93
CA ILE A 2 3.86 -12.00 -3.96
C ILE A 2 2.49 -11.34 -4.12
N ARG A 3 1.86 -11.01 -3.01
CA ARG A 3 0.58 -10.30 -3.02
C ARG A 3 0.53 -9.27 -1.89
N PHE A 4 -0.40 -8.34 -1.99
CA PHE A 4 -0.62 -7.37 -0.92
C PHE A 4 -1.31 -8.03 0.28
N LYS A 5 -0.88 -7.62 1.47
CA LYS A 5 -1.59 -7.94 2.71
C LYS A 5 -2.73 -6.94 2.86
N LEU A 6 -3.90 -7.27 2.31
CA LEU A 6 -5.00 -6.31 2.24
C LEU A 6 -5.38 -5.73 3.60
N LYS A 7 -5.47 -6.58 4.62
CA LYS A 7 -5.84 -6.11 5.97
C LYS A 7 -4.79 -5.18 6.56
N ALA A 8 -3.51 -5.48 6.34
CA ALA A 8 -2.42 -4.64 6.83
C ALA A 8 -2.43 -3.29 6.13
N VAL A 9 -2.65 -3.28 4.81
CA VAL A 9 -2.71 -2.04 4.05
C VAL A 9 -3.90 -1.19 4.50
N GLU A 10 -5.06 -1.80 4.68
CA GLU A 10 -6.25 -1.10 5.16
C GLU A 10 -6.00 -0.46 6.53
N LYS A 11 -5.37 -1.20 7.43
CA LYS A 11 -5.07 -0.70 8.76
C LYS A 11 -4.09 0.48 8.70
N LEU A 12 -3.05 0.37 7.88
CA LEU A 12 -2.08 1.45 7.71
C LEU A 12 -2.74 2.68 7.09
N LEU A 13 -3.63 2.50 6.12
CA LEU A 13 -4.35 3.60 5.52
C LEU A 13 -5.21 4.33 6.55
N GLU A 14 -5.90 3.58 7.41
CA GLU A 14 -6.71 4.18 8.47
C GLU A 14 -5.83 4.93 9.49
N ASP A 15 -4.71 4.33 9.89
CA ASP A 15 -3.79 4.95 10.85
C ASP A 15 -3.15 6.21 10.29
N ARG A 16 -2.94 6.29 8.98
CA ARG A 16 -2.27 7.41 8.32
C ARG A 16 -3.25 8.34 7.60
N LYS A 17 -4.54 8.09 7.71
CA LYS A 17 -5.55 8.83 6.95
C LYS A 17 -5.45 10.34 7.16
N SER A 18 -5.20 10.77 8.39
CA SER A 18 -5.10 12.18 8.71
C SER A 18 -3.80 12.81 8.17
N ASP A 19 -2.78 12.01 7.92
CA ASP A 19 -1.48 12.49 7.42
C ASP A 19 -1.40 12.44 5.90
N LEU A 20 -2.31 11.72 5.25
CA LEU A 20 -2.33 11.59 3.80
C LEU A 20 -3.37 12.53 3.20
N ASN A 21 -3.05 13.13 2.06
CA ASN A 21 -4.09 13.87 1.35
C ASN A 21 -5.02 12.87 0.67
N LEU A 22 -6.20 13.33 0.30
CA LEU A 22 -7.24 12.48 -0.27
C LEU A 22 -6.77 11.80 -1.56
N THR A 23 -6.05 12.51 -2.39
CA THR A 23 -5.55 11.97 -3.66
C THR A 23 -4.60 10.80 -3.43
N THR A 24 -3.66 10.95 -2.50
CA THR A 24 -2.71 9.88 -2.15
C THR A 24 -3.43 8.69 -1.56
N TYR A 25 -4.36 8.92 -0.64
CA TYR A 25 -5.14 7.86 -0.03
C TYR A 25 -5.89 7.04 -1.10
N GLN A 26 -6.59 7.72 -2.00
CA GLN A 26 -7.34 7.05 -3.05
C GLN A 26 -6.42 6.33 -4.03
N HIS A 27 -5.26 6.89 -4.33
CA HIS A 27 -4.29 6.27 -5.23
C HIS A 27 -3.78 4.95 -4.65
N ILE A 28 -3.41 4.95 -3.37
CA ILE A 28 -2.90 3.74 -2.71
C ILE A 28 -4.00 2.69 -2.66
N LYS A 29 -5.20 3.07 -2.28
CA LYS A 29 -6.32 2.15 -2.19
C LYS A 29 -6.62 1.51 -3.55
N LYS A 30 -6.65 2.31 -4.60
CA LYS A 30 -6.89 1.81 -5.95
C LYS A 30 -5.78 0.88 -6.42
N THR A 31 -4.52 1.23 -6.15
CA THR A 31 -3.38 0.41 -6.53
C THR A 31 -3.44 -0.95 -5.86
N VAL A 32 -3.78 -1.00 -4.58
CA VAL A 32 -3.90 -2.25 -3.85
C VAL A 32 -5.05 -3.10 -4.39
N GLU A 33 -6.15 -2.47 -4.75
CA GLU A 33 -7.29 -3.18 -5.35
C GLU A 33 -6.95 -3.80 -6.70
N GLN A 34 -6.03 -3.21 -7.44
CA GLN A 34 -5.56 -3.76 -8.72
C GLN A 34 -4.66 -4.97 -8.55
N GLY A 35 -4.20 -5.24 -7.34
CA GLY A 35 -3.41 -6.44 -7.04
C GLY A 35 -2.05 -6.45 -7.73
N ALA A 36 -1.80 -7.48 -8.54
CA ALA A 36 -0.47 -7.69 -9.14
C ALA A 36 0.06 -6.51 -9.94
N ASN A 37 -0.81 -5.67 -10.47
CA ASN A 37 -0.39 -4.51 -11.25
C ASN A 37 0.28 -3.43 -10.38
N GLY A 38 0.04 -3.45 -9.08
CA GLY A 38 0.64 -2.51 -8.16
C GLY A 38 1.88 -3.02 -7.45
N LEU A 39 2.40 -4.19 -7.84
CA LEU A 39 3.52 -4.83 -7.16
C LEU A 39 4.89 -4.53 -7.77
N ASP A 40 4.99 -3.64 -8.74
CA ASP A 40 6.28 -3.27 -9.28
C ASP A 40 7.10 -2.49 -8.22
N PRO A 41 8.45 -2.59 -8.27
CA PRO A 41 9.29 -1.98 -7.23
C PRO A 41 9.08 -0.48 -7.06
N TYR A 42 8.84 0.21 -8.15
CA TYR A 42 8.64 1.67 -8.12
C TYR A 42 7.37 2.03 -7.33
N THR A 43 6.26 1.38 -7.66
CA THR A 43 4.99 1.63 -7.00
C THR A 43 5.05 1.24 -5.53
N LEU A 44 5.65 0.08 -5.22
CA LEU A 44 5.82 -0.35 -3.83
C LEU A 44 6.64 0.65 -3.03
N SER A 45 7.73 1.15 -3.60
CA SER A 45 8.56 2.14 -2.92
C SER A 45 7.76 3.41 -2.60
N ASN A 46 6.94 3.88 -3.53
CA ASN A 46 6.12 5.06 -3.31
C ASN A 46 5.09 4.84 -2.22
N ILE A 47 4.41 3.69 -2.23
CA ILE A 47 3.42 3.35 -1.20
C ILE A 47 4.08 3.25 0.17
N CYS A 48 5.22 2.57 0.26
CA CYS A 48 5.93 2.42 1.52
C CYS A 48 6.37 3.76 2.08
N ARG A 49 6.84 4.65 1.21
CA ARG A 49 7.24 5.99 1.65
C ARG A 49 6.04 6.78 2.17
N ASP A 50 4.92 6.73 1.47
CA ASP A 50 3.72 7.45 1.86
C ASP A 50 3.13 6.92 3.17
N LEU A 51 3.16 5.59 3.37
CA LEU A 51 2.67 4.95 4.58
C LEU A 51 3.71 4.88 5.68
N GLN A 52 4.95 5.25 5.39
CA GLN A 52 6.07 5.18 6.34
C GLN A 52 6.24 3.78 6.91
N CYS A 53 6.23 2.79 6.03
CA CYS A 53 6.36 1.39 6.40
C CYS A 53 7.35 0.68 5.50
N LEU A 54 7.68 -0.56 5.88
CA LEU A 54 8.54 -1.41 5.08
C LEU A 54 7.70 -2.20 4.07
N PRO A 55 8.28 -2.59 2.92
CA PRO A 55 7.56 -3.41 1.95
C PRO A 55 6.99 -4.70 2.56
N THR A 56 7.73 -5.32 3.48
CA THR A 56 7.28 -6.55 4.14
C THR A 56 6.06 -6.34 5.03
N ASP A 57 5.75 -5.10 5.36
CA ASP A 57 4.56 -4.79 6.16
C ASP A 57 3.28 -4.83 5.34
N ILE A 58 3.38 -4.68 4.01
CA ILE A 58 2.22 -4.58 3.14
C ILE A 58 2.14 -5.68 2.08
N VAL A 59 3.19 -6.50 1.95
CA VAL A 59 3.17 -7.61 0.98
C VAL A 59 3.54 -8.90 1.69
N GLU A 60 3.07 -10.01 1.14
CA GLU A 60 3.38 -11.34 1.65
C GLU A 60 3.57 -12.29 0.48
N GLN A 61 4.22 -13.41 0.76
CA GLN A 61 4.38 -14.46 -0.22
C GLN A 61 3.24 -15.47 -0.05
N ALA A 62 2.52 -15.66 -1.13
CA ALA A 62 1.38 -16.59 -1.13
C ALA A 62 1.82 -17.97 -1.59
#